data_af45af08a47a1b86aa7e81672f7b03cd
#
_entry.id   af45af08a47a1b86aa7e81672f7b03cd
#
_cell.length_a   1.000
_cell.length_b   1.000
_cell.length_c   1.000
_cell.angle_alpha   90.00
_cell.angle_beta   90.00
_cell.angle_gamma   90.00
#
_symmetry.space_group_name_H-M   'P 1'
#
loop_
_entity.id
_entity.type
_entity.pdbx_description
1 polymer ?
#
loop_
_entity_poly.entity_id
_entity_poly.type
_entity_poly.pdbx_seq_one_letter_code
_entity_poly.pdbx_strand_id
1 'polypeptide(L)'
;DLDMGIVRGLDYYTGIVFEMYVPDYKLSVGGGGRYDNLIEIYSGKPMPASGFAMGIERILEVLEQRGSLKRVTPQIDYYVYVLSNDRNYLALGYRLAGSLRSRGNKVILDTGEKSLRSALEYASKINVKYFIIVGPKEVSQGFVKVRDMGSWSEREVPLSEFGISVRSE
;
A
#
# COMPACT_ATOMS: atom_id res chain seq x y z
N ASP A 1 11.80 21.38 28.27
CA ASP A 1 13.17 21.38 28.82
C ASP A 1 14.11 22.05 27.83
N LEU A 2 15.08 22.82 28.34
CA LEU A 2 16.14 23.42 27.54
C LEU A 2 17.38 22.53 27.63
N ASP A 3 17.84 22.01 26.49
CA ASP A 3 19.05 21.21 26.41
C ASP A 3 20.00 21.82 25.37
N MET A 4 21.16 22.27 25.81
CA MET A 4 22.18 22.87 24.95
C MET A 4 23.03 21.84 24.22
N GLY A 5 22.82 20.55 24.47
CA GLY A 5 23.51 19.43 23.83
C GLY A 5 22.78 18.85 22.61
N ILE A 6 21.58 19.36 22.27
CA ILE A 6 20.85 18.87 21.10
C ILE A 6 21.58 19.25 19.81
N VAL A 7 22.07 18.24 19.09
CA VAL A 7 22.70 18.40 17.79
C VAL A 7 21.92 17.54 16.79
N ARG A 8 21.42 18.16 15.71
CA ARG A 8 20.79 17.45 14.59
C ARG A 8 21.79 17.34 13.43
N GLY A 9 21.83 16.18 12.81
CA GLY A 9 22.76 15.87 11.71
C GLY A 9 22.49 16.58 10.37
N LEU A 10 21.82 17.75 10.39
CA LEU A 10 21.49 18.52 9.19
C LEU A 10 21.98 19.96 9.37
N ASP A 11 22.88 20.40 8.53
CA ASP A 11 23.61 21.67 8.64
C ASP A 11 22.81 22.91 8.18
N TYR A 12 21.54 22.78 7.85
CA TYR A 12 20.74 23.88 7.35
C TYR A 12 20.02 24.71 8.44
N TYR A 13 20.08 24.28 9.69
CA TYR A 13 19.45 25.04 10.79
C TYR A 13 20.23 26.32 11.10
N THR A 14 19.51 27.43 11.21
CA THR A 14 20.06 28.77 11.50
C THR A 14 19.68 29.33 12.86
N GLY A 15 18.90 28.59 13.65
CA GLY A 15 18.40 29.04 14.94
C GLY A 15 18.01 27.87 15.84
N ILE A 16 16.91 28.03 16.56
CA ILE A 16 16.42 27.03 17.50
C ILE A 16 16.17 25.71 16.80
N VAL A 17 16.66 24.63 17.39
CA VAL A 17 16.33 23.24 17.03
C VAL A 17 15.58 22.60 18.20
N PHE A 18 14.72 21.64 17.89
CA PHE A 18 14.00 20.90 18.93
C PHE A 18 13.82 19.43 18.52
N GLU A 19 13.66 18.59 19.53
CA GLU A 19 13.31 17.19 19.38
C GLU A 19 12.09 16.87 20.22
N MET A 20 11.29 15.92 19.72
CA MET A 20 10.08 15.46 20.39
C MET A 20 10.31 14.06 20.94
N TYR A 21 10.14 13.93 22.25
CA TYR A 21 10.24 12.66 22.97
C TYR A 21 8.90 12.27 23.56
N VAL A 22 8.69 10.98 23.67
CA VAL A 22 7.53 10.42 24.36
C VAL A 22 8.02 9.76 25.64
N PRO A 23 7.38 9.98 26.81
CA PRO A 23 7.72 9.27 28.03
C PRO A 23 7.80 7.76 27.81
N ASP A 24 8.82 7.12 28.39
CA ASP A 24 9.09 5.68 28.30
C ASP A 24 9.51 5.15 26.92
N TYR A 25 9.75 6.05 25.95
CA TYR A 25 10.31 5.70 24.65
C TYR A 25 11.69 6.37 24.47
N LYS A 26 12.72 5.56 24.17
CA LYS A 26 14.12 6.00 24.21
C LYS A 26 14.53 6.90 23.05
N LEU A 27 13.81 6.84 21.93
CA LEU A 27 14.17 7.56 20.72
C LEU A 27 13.29 8.80 20.53
N SER A 28 13.85 9.83 19.91
CA SER A 28 13.05 10.96 19.45
C SER A 28 12.04 10.52 18.39
N VAL A 29 10.78 10.89 18.53
CA VAL A 29 9.72 10.58 17.55
C VAL A 29 9.65 11.61 16.43
N GLY A 30 10.34 12.73 16.57
CA GLY A 30 10.41 13.77 15.58
C GLY A 30 11.24 14.94 16.04
N GLY A 31 11.35 15.94 15.18
CA GLY A 31 12.02 17.17 15.55
C GLY A 31 12.17 18.11 14.37
N GLY A 32 12.61 19.30 14.66
CA GLY A 32 12.70 20.37 13.68
C GLY A 32 13.50 21.55 14.17
N GLY A 33 13.30 22.67 13.49
CA GLY A 33 13.97 23.90 13.86
C GLY A 33 13.74 25.02 12.85
N ARG A 34 14.47 26.13 13.06
CA ARG A 34 14.46 27.26 12.15
C ARG A 34 15.57 27.14 11.11
N TYR A 35 15.25 27.43 9.84
CA TYR A 35 16.18 27.34 8.72
C TYR A 35 15.92 28.47 7.71
N ASP A 36 16.57 29.62 7.94
CA ASP A 36 16.30 30.84 7.18
C ASP A 36 16.89 30.82 5.76
N ASN A 37 17.96 30.04 5.54
CA ASN A 37 18.68 30.04 4.26
C ASN A 37 18.20 28.94 3.31
N LEU A 38 17.44 27.95 3.77
CA LEU A 38 17.08 26.79 2.97
C LEU A 38 16.19 27.16 1.79
N ILE A 39 15.22 28.04 1.99
CA ILE A 39 14.30 28.45 0.93
C ILE A 39 15.03 29.23 -0.17
N GLU A 40 16.02 30.06 0.18
CA GLU A 40 16.82 30.83 -0.76
C GLU A 40 17.61 29.93 -1.72
N ILE A 41 18.15 28.80 -1.21
CA ILE A 41 18.90 27.83 -2.02
C ILE A 41 18.04 27.28 -3.18
N TYR A 42 16.75 27.08 -2.97
CA TYR A 42 15.86 26.51 -3.98
C TYR A 42 15.09 27.55 -4.79
N SER A 43 14.75 28.69 -4.19
CA SER A 43 13.90 29.70 -4.82
C SER A 43 14.65 30.92 -5.32
N GLY A 44 15.92 31.09 -4.94
CA GLY A 44 16.71 32.30 -5.21
C GLY A 44 16.23 33.54 -4.46
N LYS A 45 15.29 33.40 -3.52
CA LYS A 45 14.77 34.52 -2.73
C LYS A 45 14.90 34.22 -1.23
N PRO A 46 15.46 35.13 -0.42
CA PRO A 46 15.57 34.94 1.02
C PRO A 46 14.17 34.87 1.64
N MET A 47 13.91 33.81 2.38
CA MET A 47 12.66 33.60 3.10
C MET A 47 12.93 32.79 4.36
N PRO A 48 12.79 33.39 5.56
CA PRO A 48 12.88 32.63 6.79
C PRO A 48 11.82 31.54 6.88
N ALA A 49 12.22 30.37 7.37
CA ALA A 49 11.31 29.26 7.54
C ALA A 49 11.62 28.44 8.79
N SER A 50 10.62 27.73 9.25
CA SER A 50 10.72 26.71 10.28
C SER A 50 9.85 25.53 9.94
N GLY A 51 10.22 24.35 10.40
CA GLY A 51 9.43 23.15 10.17
C GLY A 51 9.91 21.99 11.01
N PHE A 52 9.20 20.88 10.88
CA PHE A 52 9.53 19.67 11.60
C PHE A 52 9.16 18.44 10.77
N ALA A 53 9.76 17.32 11.12
CA ALA A 53 9.39 16.01 10.60
C ALA A 53 9.21 15.03 11.75
N MET A 54 8.30 14.06 11.54
CA MET A 54 8.04 12.98 12.49
C MET A 54 8.33 11.64 11.85
N GLY A 55 8.88 10.70 12.64
CA GLY A 55 9.09 9.31 12.25
C GLY A 55 7.79 8.53 12.43
N ILE A 56 7.10 8.22 11.33
CA ILE A 56 5.82 7.48 11.36
C ILE A 56 6.01 6.12 12.02
N GLU A 57 7.08 5.40 11.70
CA GLU A 57 7.39 4.09 12.28
C GLU A 57 7.56 4.18 13.80
N ARG A 58 8.28 5.18 14.29
CA ARG A 58 8.49 5.41 15.73
C ARG A 58 7.18 5.75 16.45
N ILE A 59 6.32 6.54 15.81
CA ILE A 59 4.99 6.84 16.35
C ILE A 59 4.14 5.56 16.42
N LEU A 60 4.18 4.72 15.38
CA LEU A 60 3.47 3.44 15.36
C LEU A 60 3.98 2.51 16.47
N GLU A 61 5.29 2.41 16.68
CA GLU A 61 5.88 1.63 17.77
C GLU A 61 5.39 2.11 19.15
N VAL A 62 5.39 3.42 19.39
CA VAL A 62 4.87 4.02 20.63
C VAL A 62 3.39 3.69 20.83
N LEU A 63 2.57 3.80 19.77
CA LEU A 63 1.15 3.50 19.85
C LEU A 63 0.89 2.01 20.08
N GLU A 64 1.71 1.13 19.49
CA GLU A 64 1.65 -0.31 19.73
C GLU A 64 2.01 -0.67 21.18
N GLN A 65 3.12 -0.12 21.72
CA GLN A 65 3.54 -0.32 23.10
C GLN A 65 2.48 0.15 24.11
N ARG A 66 1.75 1.22 23.79
CA ARG A 66 0.65 1.73 24.62
C ARG A 66 -0.68 1.01 24.41
N GLY A 67 -0.74 -0.01 23.56
CA GLY A 67 -1.98 -0.72 23.24
C GLY A 67 -3.04 0.13 22.53
N SER A 68 -2.63 1.30 22.00
CA SER A 68 -3.55 2.22 21.31
C SER A 68 -3.79 1.85 19.84
N LEU A 69 -2.96 0.98 19.27
CA LEU A 69 -3.16 0.46 17.92
C LEU A 69 -4.10 -0.75 17.96
N LYS A 70 -5.30 -0.56 17.46
CA LYS A 70 -6.09 -1.72 17.04
C LYS A 70 -5.46 -2.24 15.74
N ARG A 71 -4.90 -3.45 15.76
CA ARG A 71 -4.48 -4.11 14.52
C ARG A 71 -5.71 -4.31 13.64
N VAL A 72 -5.95 -3.36 12.77
CA VAL A 72 -6.86 -3.53 11.65
C VAL A 72 -6.07 -4.27 10.59
N THR A 73 -6.17 -5.59 10.55
CA THR A 73 -5.71 -6.34 9.39
C THR A 73 -6.65 -5.94 8.24
N PRO A 74 -6.20 -5.15 7.26
CA PRO A 74 -7.09 -4.77 6.18
C PRO A 74 -7.44 -6.03 5.41
N GLN A 75 -8.70 -6.45 5.49
CA GLN A 75 -9.18 -7.56 4.68
C GLN A 75 -9.00 -7.20 3.22
N ILE A 76 -8.33 -8.06 2.47
CA ILE A 76 -8.21 -7.95 1.01
C ILE A 76 -9.47 -8.54 0.41
N ASP A 77 -10.17 -7.76 -0.42
CA ASP A 77 -11.42 -8.22 -1.02
C ASP A 77 -11.16 -9.22 -2.15
N TYR A 78 -10.20 -8.92 -3.02
CA TYR A 78 -9.91 -9.73 -4.19
C TYR A 78 -8.42 -9.98 -4.38
N TYR A 79 -8.09 -11.21 -4.74
CA TYR A 79 -6.79 -11.60 -5.27
C TYR A 79 -6.98 -12.01 -6.73
N VAL A 80 -6.49 -11.22 -7.65
CA VAL A 80 -6.56 -11.47 -9.08
C VAL A 80 -5.27 -12.15 -9.51
N TYR A 81 -5.35 -13.42 -9.88
CA TYR A 81 -4.22 -14.20 -10.34
C TYR A 81 -4.28 -14.38 -11.86
N VAL A 82 -3.21 -13.97 -12.55
CA VAL A 82 -3.08 -14.16 -13.99
C VAL A 82 -2.23 -15.40 -14.25
N LEU A 83 -2.84 -16.41 -14.89
CA LEU A 83 -2.22 -17.74 -15.09
C LEU A 83 -1.10 -17.74 -16.16
N SER A 84 -0.99 -16.70 -16.98
CA SER A 84 -0.09 -16.64 -18.13
C SER A 84 0.61 -15.30 -18.23
N ASN A 85 1.89 -15.31 -18.62
CA ASN A 85 2.67 -14.11 -18.90
C ASN A 85 2.36 -13.47 -20.27
N ASP A 86 1.38 -13.99 -21.01
CA ASP A 86 0.93 -13.37 -22.25
C ASP A 86 0.36 -11.97 -21.98
N ARG A 87 0.73 -11.02 -22.85
CA ARG A 87 0.35 -9.61 -22.71
C ARG A 87 -1.17 -9.39 -22.66
N ASN A 88 -1.94 -10.19 -23.38
CA ASN A 88 -3.39 -10.05 -23.43
C ASN A 88 -4.03 -10.41 -22.08
N TYR A 89 -3.56 -11.48 -21.44
CA TYR A 89 -4.06 -11.89 -20.12
C TYR A 89 -3.58 -10.96 -19.02
N LEU A 90 -2.34 -10.46 -19.11
CA LEU A 90 -1.84 -9.45 -18.20
C LEU A 90 -2.65 -8.16 -18.31
N ALA A 91 -2.89 -7.67 -19.53
CA ALA A 91 -3.71 -6.49 -19.76
C ALA A 91 -5.13 -6.64 -19.20
N LEU A 92 -5.73 -7.82 -19.37
CA LEU A 92 -7.03 -8.13 -18.78
C LEU A 92 -6.99 -8.15 -17.26
N GLY A 93 -5.98 -8.77 -16.66
CA GLY A 93 -5.76 -8.77 -15.21
C GLY A 93 -5.65 -7.35 -14.65
N TYR A 94 -4.89 -6.47 -15.30
CA TYR A 94 -4.79 -5.05 -14.93
C TYR A 94 -6.13 -4.33 -15.04
N ARG A 95 -6.88 -4.53 -16.14
CA ARG A 95 -8.22 -3.92 -16.32
C ARG A 95 -9.19 -4.39 -15.26
N LEU A 96 -9.19 -5.69 -14.94
CA LEU A 96 -10.04 -6.28 -13.91
C LEU A 96 -9.71 -5.73 -12.53
N ALA A 97 -8.43 -5.72 -12.15
CA ALA A 97 -7.98 -5.15 -10.89
C ALA A 97 -8.30 -3.65 -10.79
N GLY A 98 -8.13 -2.90 -11.89
CA GLY A 98 -8.50 -1.48 -11.98
C GLY A 98 -9.99 -1.25 -11.77
N SER A 99 -10.85 -2.02 -12.45
CA SER A 99 -12.31 -1.95 -12.30
C SER A 99 -12.77 -2.27 -10.88
N LEU A 100 -12.19 -3.29 -10.24
CA LEU A 100 -12.51 -3.61 -8.85
C LEU A 100 -12.06 -2.51 -7.88
N ARG A 101 -10.86 -1.95 -8.09
CA ARG A 101 -10.35 -0.84 -7.27
C ARG A 101 -11.17 0.43 -7.40
N SER A 102 -11.64 0.75 -8.62
CA SER A 102 -12.50 1.93 -8.83
C SER A 102 -13.85 1.84 -8.11
N ARG A 103 -14.27 0.62 -7.74
CA ARG A 103 -15.46 0.35 -6.92
C ARG A 103 -15.15 0.32 -5.41
N GLY A 104 -13.96 0.74 -4.99
CA GLY A 104 -13.54 0.81 -3.59
C GLY A 104 -13.00 -0.50 -3.01
N ASN A 105 -12.84 -1.57 -3.81
CA ASN A 105 -12.32 -2.83 -3.31
C ASN A 105 -10.80 -2.81 -3.16
N LYS A 106 -10.28 -3.52 -2.16
CA LYS A 106 -8.85 -3.77 -1.96
C LYS A 106 -8.43 -4.98 -2.77
N VAL A 107 -7.56 -4.77 -3.76
CA VAL A 107 -7.22 -5.78 -4.75
C VAL A 107 -5.72 -6.00 -4.84
N ILE A 108 -5.30 -7.24 -4.72
CA ILE A 108 -3.96 -7.71 -5.08
C ILE A 108 -4.04 -8.25 -6.52
N LEU A 109 -3.10 -7.82 -7.37
CA LEU A 109 -2.89 -8.39 -8.69
C LEU A 109 -1.58 -9.18 -8.67
N ASP A 110 -1.66 -10.46 -8.97
CA ASP A 110 -0.52 -11.36 -9.14
C ASP A 110 -0.37 -11.70 -10.63
N THR A 111 0.76 -11.36 -11.19
CA THR A 111 1.04 -11.49 -12.63
C THR A 111 1.64 -12.84 -13.02
N GLY A 112 1.49 -13.85 -12.17
CA GLY A 112 1.81 -15.24 -12.52
C GLY A 112 3.28 -15.66 -12.33
N GLU A 113 4.05 -14.93 -11.54
CA GLU A 113 5.41 -15.35 -11.16
C GLU A 113 5.42 -16.59 -10.24
N LYS A 114 4.32 -16.83 -9.54
CA LYS A 114 4.13 -17.97 -8.63
C LYS A 114 3.23 -19.03 -9.27
N SER A 115 3.35 -20.27 -8.82
CA SER A 115 2.38 -21.29 -9.19
C SER A 115 0.99 -20.97 -8.61
N LEU A 116 -0.07 -21.42 -9.27
CA LEU A 116 -1.46 -21.26 -8.80
C LEU A 116 -1.62 -21.78 -7.36
N ARG A 117 -0.99 -22.90 -7.03
CA ARG A 117 -1.01 -23.47 -5.68
C ARG A 117 -0.42 -22.52 -4.66
N SER A 118 0.78 -21.97 -4.95
CA SER A 118 1.45 -21.03 -4.08
C SER A 118 0.68 -19.71 -3.93
N ALA A 119 0.03 -19.25 -5.01
CA ALA A 119 -0.82 -18.07 -4.97
C ALA A 119 -2.07 -18.28 -4.10
N LEU A 120 -2.70 -19.45 -4.17
CA LEU A 120 -3.84 -19.82 -3.32
C LEU A 120 -3.45 -19.94 -1.84
N GLU A 121 -2.32 -20.59 -1.55
CA GLU A 121 -1.79 -20.69 -0.18
C GLU A 121 -1.50 -19.31 0.41
N TYR A 122 -0.91 -18.42 -0.39
CA TYR A 122 -0.66 -17.05 0.04
C TYR A 122 -1.95 -16.26 0.26
N ALA A 123 -2.91 -16.34 -0.67
CA ALA A 123 -4.21 -15.67 -0.54
C ALA A 123 -4.97 -16.13 0.71
N SER A 124 -4.90 -17.43 1.02
CA SER A 124 -5.47 -17.97 2.26
C SER A 124 -4.77 -17.42 3.51
N LYS A 125 -3.43 -17.38 3.51
CA LYS A 125 -2.63 -16.86 4.64
C LYS A 125 -2.94 -15.41 4.97
N ILE A 126 -3.21 -14.57 3.97
CA ILE A 126 -3.53 -13.15 4.15
C ILE A 126 -5.04 -12.89 4.25
N ASN A 127 -5.85 -13.95 4.36
CA ASN A 127 -7.30 -13.90 4.56
C ASN A 127 -8.05 -13.09 3.47
N VAL A 128 -7.75 -13.39 2.21
CA VAL A 128 -8.45 -12.80 1.05
C VAL A 128 -9.89 -13.33 1.01
N LYS A 129 -10.83 -12.48 0.64
CA LYS A 129 -12.24 -12.85 0.52
C LYS A 129 -12.54 -13.64 -0.76
N TYR A 130 -12.08 -13.14 -1.89
CA TYR A 130 -12.31 -13.74 -3.20
C TYR A 130 -11.01 -13.90 -3.99
N PHE A 131 -10.82 -15.07 -4.60
CA PHE A 131 -9.71 -15.35 -5.51
C PHE A 131 -10.23 -15.44 -6.94
N ILE A 132 -9.66 -14.66 -7.86
CA ILE A 132 -10.06 -14.62 -9.27
C ILE A 132 -8.95 -15.20 -10.12
N ILE A 133 -9.28 -16.15 -11.01
CA ILE A 133 -8.36 -16.73 -11.96
C ILE A 133 -8.62 -16.12 -13.34
N VAL A 134 -7.58 -15.56 -13.94
CA VAL A 134 -7.56 -15.04 -15.30
C VAL A 134 -6.66 -15.95 -16.13
N GLY A 135 -7.25 -16.81 -16.93
CA GLY A 135 -6.52 -17.78 -17.76
C GLY A 135 -7.07 -17.88 -19.16
N PRO A 136 -6.35 -18.59 -20.07
CA PRO A 136 -6.73 -18.71 -21.48
C PRO A 136 -8.15 -19.26 -21.68
N LYS A 137 -8.52 -20.27 -20.90
CA LYS A 137 -9.83 -20.92 -21.02
C LYS A 137 -10.97 -19.98 -20.63
N GLU A 138 -10.79 -19.30 -19.51
CA GLU A 138 -11.78 -18.37 -18.96
C GLU A 138 -11.97 -17.17 -19.89
N VAL A 139 -10.87 -16.60 -20.36
CA VAL A 139 -10.89 -15.42 -21.24
C VAL A 139 -11.52 -15.72 -22.59
N SER A 140 -11.20 -16.88 -23.23
CA SER A 140 -11.79 -17.27 -24.52
C SER A 140 -13.30 -17.43 -24.46
N GLN A 141 -13.85 -17.74 -23.29
CA GLN A 141 -15.29 -17.91 -23.06
C GLN A 141 -15.97 -16.66 -22.45
N GLY A 142 -15.21 -15.58 -22.23
CA GLY A 142 -15.75 -14.30 -21.78
C GLY A 142 -16.11 -14.23 -20.31
N PHE A 143 -15.59 -15.12 -19.48
CA PHE A 143 -15.80 -15.12 -18.02
C PHE A 143 -14.48 -15.24 -17.24
N VAL A 144 -14.55 -15.11 -15.94
CA VAL A 144 -13.49 -15.44 -14.97
C VAL A 144 -14.05 -16.36 -13.89
N LYS A 145 -13.20 -17.21 -13.33
CA LYS A 145 -13.55 -18.02 -12.16
C LYS A 145 -13.28 -17.22 -10.91
N VAL A 146 -14.31 -17.09 -10.09
CA VAL A 146 -14.24 -16.42 -8.78
C VAL A 146 -14.46 -17.49 -7.71
N ARG A 147 -13.44 -17.69 -6.88
CA ARG A 147 -13.50 -18.57 -5.71
C ARG A 147 -13.74 -17.75 -4.45
N ASP A 148 -14.75 -18.09 -3.70
CA ASP A 148 -14.93 -17.61 -2.33
C ASP A 148 -13.98 -18.38 -1.41
N MET A 149 -13.06 -17.66 -0.74
CA MET A 149 -12.02 -18.29 0.05
C MET A 149 -12.51 -18.77 1.42
N GLY A 150 -13.68 -18.34 1.86
CA GLY A 150 -14.31 -18.79 3.10
C GLY A 150 -15.06 -20.12 2.91
N SER A 151 -15.88 -20.22 1.87
CA SER A 151 -16.68 -21.40 1.57
C SER A 151 -16.00 -22.37 0.59
N TRP A 152 -14.91 -21.96 -0.05
CA TRP A 152 -14.22 -22.70 -1.13
C TRP A 152 -15.08 -22.97 -2.37
N SER A 153 -16.23 -22.34 -2.46
CA SER A 153 -17.09 -22.45 -3.64
C SER A 153 -16.53 -21.64 -4.81
N GLU A 154 -16.71 -22.15 -6.02
CA GLU A 154 -16.32 -21.46 -7.25
C GLU A 154 -17.56 -21.13 -8.07
N ARG A 155 -17.52 -19.98 -8.72
CA ARG A 155 -18.50 -19.57 -9.70
C ARG A 155 -17.86 -18.92 -10.91
N GLU A 156 -18.49 -19.05 -12.05
CA GLU A 156 -18.13 -18.33 -13.27
C GLU A 156 -18.85 -16.98 -13.28
N VAL A 157 -18.11 -15.91 -13.53
CA VAL A 157 -18.63 -14.55 -13.56
C VAL A 157 -18.27 -13.92 -14.90
N PRO A 158 -19.26 -13.47 -15.68
CA PRO A 158 -19.00 -12.81 -16.94
C PRO A 158 -18.12 -11.56 -16.77
N LEU A 159 -17.21 -11.33 -17.68
CA LEU A 159 -16.32 -10.16 -17.66
C LEU A 159 -17.10 -8.85 -17.76
N SER A 160 -18.29 -8.87 -18.36
CA SER A 160 -19.20 -7.73 -18.44
C SER A 160 -19.67 -7.22 -17.06
N GLU A 161 -19.78 -8.09 -16.04
CA GLU A 161 -20.12 -7.67 -14.67
C GLU A 161 -19.03 -6.79 -14.06
N PHE A 162 -17.79 -6.94 -14.53
CA PHE A 162 -16.68 -6.07 -14.15
C PHE A 162 -16.51 -4.85 -15.06
N GLY A 163 -17.46 -4.61 -15.99
CA GLY A 163 -17.39 -3.54 -16.97
C GLY A 163 -16.31 -3.76 -18.05
N ILE A 164 -15.97 -5.01 -18.31
CA ILE A 164 -14.93 -5.39 -19.26
C ILE A 164 -15.58 -6.05 -20.48
N SER A 165 -15.42 -5.41 -21.64
CA SER A 165 -15.77 -6.02 -22.93
C SER A 165 -14.59 -6.83 -23.43
N VAL A 166 -14.81 -8.09 -23.78
CA VAL A 166 -13.89 -8.87 -24.60
C VAL A 166 -14.15 -8.45 -26.05
N ARG A 167 -13.23 -7.72 -26.67
CA ARG A 167 -13.30 -7.54 -28.12
C ARG A 167 -12.94 -8.90 -28.73
N SER A 168 -13.88 -9.51 -29.40
CA SER A 168 -13.59 -10.55 -30.38
C SER A 168 -12.79 -9.88 -31.52
N GLU A 169 -11.51 -10.23 -31.64
CA GLU A 169 -10.76 -9.98 -32.85
C GLU A 169 -11.25 -10.87 -33.97
#